data_df9a3289b9cd1de13d2dc87ad94f4118
#
_entry.id   df9a3289b9cd1de13d2dc87ad94f4118
#
_cell.length_a   1.000
_cell.length_b   1.000
_cell.length_c   1.000
_cell.angle_alpha   90.00
_cell.angle_beta   90.00
_cell.angle_gamma   90.00
#
_symmetry.space_group_name_H-M   'P 1'
#
loop_
_entity.id
_entity.type
_entity.pdbx_description
1 polymer ?
#
loop_
_entity_poly.entity_id
_entity_poly.type
_entity_poly.pdbx_seq_one_letter_code
_entity_poly.pdbx_strand_id
1 'polypeptide(L)'
;MFKKLLSSQLRINMASGVVTTVINTGVMLISYPLYLHYLGYEKLGVWMVLATVLTFMQMCNLGMGPAITKLVAEEYGRGNTEGIQSYVTTALWTLAVAGCIALVVLILLAKPIIGLFKLGPENVALAEHFLPYMGILTVYAFLIQILTATLSGLGRMDQANYRDSACRAISLGVAAVLLIFGYGIVSLLIGSAINYLLIHITSILLIRKIVSLHILKFNWDIERFKKLVSFGGAVLGGSIISMLFSPFNKLMLSRYAGVATIPIYEIAYTGSMQVRGLIEAAFRALVPEISRIGADITIQARDRISQIYRRSMRLIFLLGTPLFAVLAILAPVLLKLWLGDRFVETLPAAFRIMLMGTFLSLLCVPAYYTLMGLGRVYQCFLSQVIQGVVNAGVVGIIILFAGAVSIRAVASTVVLAMGATSFYVIWQKWVWFRTG
;
A
#
# COMPACT_ATOMS: atom_id res chain seq x y z
N MET A 1 -34.24 10.74 -11.16
CA MET A 1 -33.19 11.63 -11.68
C MET A 1 -31.90 11.50 -10.88
N PHE A 2 -31.89 11.42 -9.57
CA PHE A 2 -30.72 11.21 -8.71
C PHE A 2 -29.92 9.91 -9.00
N LYS A 3 -30.59 8.78 -9.33
CA LYS A 3 -29.93 7.50 -9.69
C LYS A 3 -29.09 7.57 -10.99
N LYS A 4 -29.35 8.50 -11.91
CA LYS A 4 -28.60 8.65 -13.19
C LYS A 4 -27.38 9.56 -13.05
N LEU A 5 -27.38 10.55 -12.17
CA LEU A 5 -26.25 11.48 -11.96
C LEU A 5 -25.14 10.90 -11.07
N LEU A 6 -25.51 10.20 -9.99
CA LEU A 6 -24.56 9.40 -9.20
C LEU A 6 -23.90 8.27 -10.03
N SER A 7 -24.59 7.81 -11.08
CA SER A 7 -24.08 6.71 -11.91
C SER A 7 -22.90 7.11 -12.82
N SER A 8 -22.74 8.36 -13.27
CA SER A 8 -21.65 8.72 -14.20
C SER A 8 -20.33 8.99 -13.47
N GLN A 9 -20.32 9.86 -12.44
CA GLN A 9 -19.09 10.19 -11.71
C GLN A 9 -18.53 9.00 -10.92
N LEU A 10 -19.38 8.21 -10.29
CA LEU A 10 -18.95 6.99 -9.59
C LEU A 10 -18.33 5.99 -10.57
N ARG A 11 -18.92 5.81 -11.75
CA ARG A 11 -18.36 4.93 -12.79
C ARG A 11 -17.01 5.46 -13.29
N ILE A 12 -16.88 6.77 -13.50
CA ILE A 12 -15.63 7.41 -13.90
C ILE A 12 -14.55 7.21 -12.83
N ASN A 13 -14.90 7.43 -11.55
CA ASN A 13 -13.99 7.22 -10.43
C ASN A 13 -13.54 5.74 -10.33
N MET A 14 -14.45 4.78 -10.52
CA MET A 14 -14.10 3.35 -10.52
C MET A 14 -13.24 2.98 -11.72
N ALA A 15 -13.58 3.44 -12.91
CA ALA A 15 -12.82 3.18 -14.13
C ALA A 15 -11.42 3.79 -14.05
N SER A 16 -11.30 5.02 -13.54
CA SER A 16 -9.99 5.66 -13.32
C SER A 16 -9.11 4.87 -12.37
N GLY A 17 -9.68 4.29 -11.31
CA GLY A 17 -8.94 3.42 -10.39
C GLY A 17 -8.36 2.17 -11.06
N VAL A 18 -9.12 1.54 -11.97
CA VAL A 18 -8.62 0.39 -12.75
C VAL A 18 -7.51 0.83 -13.70
N VAL A 19 -7.72 1.90 -14.46
CA VAL A 19 -6.72 2.45 -15.39
C VAL A 19 -5.43 2.80 -14.65
N THR A 20 -5.52 3.46 -13.52
CA THR A 20 -4.38 3.80 -12.65
C THR A 20 -3.63 2.54 -12.18
N THR A 21 -4.35 1.49 -11.81
CA THR A 21 -3.73 0.23 -11.40
C THR A 21 -2.93 -0.38 -12.56
N VAL A 22 -3.49 -0.39 -13.78
CA VAL A 22 -2.80 -0.88 -14.98
C VAL A 22 -1.56 -0.05 -15.28
N ILE A 23 -1.67 1.28 -15.27
CA ILE A 23 -0.53 2.18 -15.51
C ILE A 23 0.55 1.98 -14.44
N ASN A 24 0.18 1.93 -13.17
CA ASN A 24 1.14 1.72 -12.07
C ASN A 24 1.85 0.36 -12.16
N THR A 25 1.14 -0.67 -12.61
CA THR A 25 1.74 -1.98 -12.89
C THR A 25 2.74 -1.88 -14.05
N GLY A 26 2.39 -1.16 -15.12
CA GLY A 26 3.30 -0.90 -16.24
C GLY A 26 4.54 -0.12 -15.80
N VAL A 27 4.38 0.94 -15.01
CA VAL A 27 5.50 1.70 -14.42
C VAL A 27 6.39 0.78 -13.58
N MET A 28 5.82 -0.09 -12.76
CA MET A 28 6.57 -1.07 -11.97
C MET A 28 7.35 -2.05 -12.86
N LEU A 29 6.71 -2.57 -13.91
CA LEU A 29 7.34 -3.51 -14.84
C LEU A 29 8.53 -2.89 -15.60
N ILE A 30 8.54 -1.58 -15.80
CA ILE A 30 9.65 -0.85 -16.44
C ILE A 30 10.71 -0.48 -15.39
N SER A 31 10.30 -0.02 -14.21
CA SER A 31 11.23 0.53 -13.20
C SER A 31 12.17 -0.51 -12.62
N TYR A 32 11.71 -1.74 -12.32
CA TYR A 32 12.57 -2.75 -11.71
C TYR A 32 13.74 -3.20 -12.59
N PRO A 33 13.55 -3.58 -13.87
CA PRO A 33 14.68 -3.89 -14.76
C PRO A 33 15.62 -2.70 -14.92
N LEU A 34 15.08 -1.49 -15.07
CA LEU A 34 15.86 -0.26 -15.20
C LEU A 34 16.74 -0.03 -13.96
N TYR A 35 16.15 -0.08 -12.78
CA TYR A 35 16.87 0.15 -11.52
C TYR A 35 17.90 -0.95 -11.27
N LEU A 36 17.59 -2.21 -11.54
CA LEU A 36 18.52 -3.30 -11.39
C LEU A 36 19.67 -3.22 -12.41
N HIS A 37 19.40 -2.78 -13.64
CA HIS A 37 20.43 -2.62 -14.66
C HIS A 37 21.49 -1.60 -14.23
N TYR A 38 21.08 -0.44 -13.74
CA TYR A 38 22.01 0.66 -13.42
C TYR A 38 22.53 0.63 -11.97
N LEU A 39 21.74 0.18 -11.00
CA LEU A 39 22.12 0.18 -9.58
C LEU A 39 22.61 -1.18 -9.07
N GLY A 40 22.17 -2.27 -9.70
CA GLY A 40 22.35 -3.62 -9.18
C GLY A 40 21.50 -3.91 -7.93
N TYR A 41 21.57 -5.13 -7.45
CA TYR A 41 20.78 -5.59 -6.31
C TYR A 41 21.17 -4.91 -4.99
N GLU A 42 22.44 -4.63 -4.80
CA GLU A 42 22.96 -4.11 -3.54
C GLU A 42 22.51 -2.65 -3.29
N LYS A 43 22.79 -1.73 -4.23
CA LYS A 43 22.39 -0.32 -4.10
C LYS A 43 20.87 -0.14 -4.12
N LEU A 44 20.16 -0.95 -4.93
CA LEU A 44 18.70 -0.96 -4.90
C LEU A 44 18.19 -1.50 -3.57
N GLY A 45 18.85 -2.48 -2.97
CA GLY A 45 18.56 -2.98 -1.63
C GLY A 45 18.70 -1.90 -0.57
N VAL A 46 19.78 -1.09 -0.60
CA VAL A 46 19.97 0.05 0.31
C VAL A 46 18.82 1.06 0.16
N TRP A 47 18.42 1.41 -1.08
CA TRP A 47 17.26 2.25 -1.32
C TRP A 47 15.98 1.69 -0.69
N MET A 48 15.74 0.39 -0.82
CA MET A 48 14.57 -0.27 -0.23
C MET A 48 14.64 -0.35 1.30
N VAL A 49 15.85 -0.45 1.90
CA VAL A 49 16.05 -0.31 3.35
C VAL A 49 15.63 1.08 3.80
N LEU A 50 16.11 2.13 3.14
CA LEU A 50 15.72 3.51 3.44
C LEU A 50 14.21 3.70 3.33
N ALA A 51 13.58 3.22 2.26
CA ALA A 51 12.12 3.27 2.10
C ALA A 51 11.39 2.50 3.22
N THR A 52 11.97 1.40 3.71
CA THR A 52 11.44 0.63 4.85
C THR A 52 11.50 1.42 6.15
N VAL A 53 12.62 2.08 6.42
CA VAL A 53 12.77 2.98 7.58
C VAL A 53 11.72 4.10 7.55
N LEU A 54 11.48 4.68 6.38
CA LEU A 54 10.49 5.75 6.22
C LEU A 54 9.05 5.27 6.40
N THR A 55 8.77 3.97 6.26
CA THR A 55 7.45 3.42 6.57
C THR A 55 7.07 3.65 8.03
N PHE A 56 8.03 3.65 8.95
CA PHE A 56 7.77 3.99 10.36
C PHE A 56 7.37 5.46 10.52
N MET A 57 7.96 6.39 9.74
CA MET A 57 7.50 7.78 9.73
C MET A 57 6.04 7.91 9.27
N GLN A 58 5.60 7.06 8.35
CA GLN A 58 4.21 7.11 7.88
C GLN A 58 3.17 6.82 8.97
N MET A 59 3.57 6.18 10.09
CA MET A 59 2.68 6.04 11.26
C MET A 59 2.35 7.40 11.89
N CYS A 60 3.21 8.41 11.71
CA CYS A 60 3.00 9.76 12.20
C CYS A 60 1.97 10.55 11.37
N ASN A 61 1.47 10.01 10.26
CA ASN A 61 0.44 10.68 9.46
C ASN A 61 -0.95 10.67 10.11
N LEU A 62 -1.11 9.97 11.26
CA LEU A 62 -2.31 9.95 12.11
C LEU A 62 -3.60 9.56 11.37
N GLY A 63 -3.51 8.88 10.23
CA GLY A 63 -4.67 8.53 9.41
C GLY A 63 -5.40 9.73 8.80
N MET A 64 -4.71 10.86 8.67
CA MET A 64 -5.30 12.13 8.20
C MET A 64 -5.90 12.04 6.79
N GLY A 65 -5.33 11.22 5.89
CA GLY A 65 -5.83 11.07 4.52
C GLY A 65 -7.32 10.67 4.45
N PRO A 66 -7.71 9.49 4.98
CA PRO A 66 -9.11 9.08 5.07
C PRO A 66 -10.00 10.06 5.84
N ALA A 67 -9.47 10.68 6.91
CA ALA A 67 -10.22 11.66 7.70
C ALA A 67 -10.56 12.91 6.86
N ILE A 68 -9.59 13.47 6.15
CA ILE A 68 -9.80 14.61 5.25
C ILE A 68 -10.76 14.24 4.11
N THR A 69 -10.60 13.07 3.49
CA THR A 69 -11.51 12.64 2.41
C THR A 69 -12.97 12.66 2.89
N LYS A 70 -13.25 12.13 4.09
CA LYS A 70 -14.60 12.11 4.67
C LYS A 70 -15.09 13.49 5.02
N LEU A 71 -14.33 14.25 5.84
CA LEU A 71 -14.79 15.53 6.40
C LEU A 71 -14.90 16.61 5.32
N VAL A 72 -14.01 16.63 4.33
CA VAL A 72 -14.14 17.50 3.16
C VAL A 72 -15.38 17.16 2.34
N ALA A 73 -15.69 15.86 2.14
CA ALA A 73 -16.90 15.46 1.43
C ALA A 73 -18.18 15.91 2.16
N GLU A 74 -18.20 15.83 3.51
CA GLU A 74 -19.31 16.31 4.33
C GLU A 74 -19.52 17.83 4.18
N GLU A 75 -18.43 18.62 4.32
CA GLU A 75 -18.50 20.09 4.19
C GLU A 75 -18.81 20.53 2.76
N TYR A 76 -18.29 19.82 1.76
CA TYR A 76 -18.61 20.08 0.36
C TYR A 76 -20.08 19.82 0.06
N GLY A 77 -20.65 18.74 0.61
CA GLY A 77 -22.08 18.44 0.52
C GLY A 77 -22.98 19.49 1.16
N ARG A 78 -22.47 20.23 2.17
CA ARG A 78 -23.16 21.34 2.83
C ARG A 78 -22.93 22.70 2.14
N GLY A 79 -22.07 22.76 1.12
CA GLY A 79 -21.65 24.01 0.49
C GLY A 79 -20.74 24.91 1.35
N ASN A 80 -20.16 24.36 2.43
CA ASN A 80 -19.36 25.10 3.41
C ASN A 80 -17.88 25.13 3.01
N THR A 81 -17.49 26.11 2.20
CA THR A 81 -16.10 26.28 1.73
C THR A 81 -15.14 26.67 2.85
N GLU A 82 -15.60 27.45 3.86
CA GLU A 82 -14.81 27.80 5.03
C GLU A 82 -14.50 26.56 5.88
N GLY A 83 -15.48 25.65 6.00
CA GLY A 83 -15.31 24.36 6.65
C GLY A 83 -14.21 23.53 5.98
N ILE A 84 -14.26 23.42 4.65
CA ILE A 84 -13.22 22.73 3.87
C ILE A 84 -11.85 23.37 4.11
N GLN A 85 -11.74 24.70 3.98
CA GLN A 85 -10.51 25.45 4.20
C GLN A 85 -9.89 25.12 5.56
N SER A 86 -10.68 25.18 6.63
CA SER A 86 -10.19 25.00 7.97
C SER A 86 -9.79 23.56 8.28
N TYR A 87 -10.50 22.52 7.78
CA TYR A 87 -10.06 21.13 7.92
C TYR A 87 -8.74 20.88 7.18
N VAL A 88 -8.62 21.37 5.95
CA VAL A 88 -7.40 21.19 5.13
C VAL A 88 -6.21 21.89 5.77
N THR A 89 -6.35 23.14 6.21
CA THR A 89 -5.25 23.88 6.85
C THR A 89 -4.87 23.30 8.19
N THR A 90 -5.85 22.91 9.04
CA THR A 90 -5.57 22.22 10.31
C THR A 90 -4.79 20.92 10.09
N ALA A 91 -5.18 20.11 9.10
CA ALA A 91 -4.47 18.87 8.77
C ALA A 91 -3.06 19.12 8.24
N LEU A 92 -2.88 20.09 7.34
CA LEU A 92 -1.56 20.46 6.79
C LEU A 92 -0.59 20.90 7.88
N TRP A 93 -1.01 21.81 8.77
CA TRP A 93 -0.15 22.27 9.86
C TRP A 93 0.13 21.18 10.89
N THR A 94 -0.87 20.35 11.20
CA THR A 94 -0.67 19.19 12.10
C THR A 94 0.37 18.24 11.54
N LEU A 95 0.26 17.88 10.24
CA LEU A 95 1.21 16.96 9.63
C LEU A 95 2.58 17.60 9.36
N ALA A 96 2.64 18.90 9.12
CA ALA A 96 3.93 19.60 9.03
C ALA A 96 4.69 19.50 10.37
N VAL A 97 4.03 19.80 11.49
CA VAL A 97 4.65 19.70 12.82
C VAL A 97 4.98 18.26 13.18
N ALA A 98 4.03 17.33 13.04
CA ALA A 98 4.25 15.91 13.33
C ALA A 98 5.37 15.31 12.46
N GLY A 99 5.39 15.66 11.18
CA GLY A 99 6.42 15.24 10.23
C GLY A 99 7.80 15.81 10.58
N CYS A 100 7.89 17.07 10.96
CA CYS A 100 9.16 17.67 11.41
C CYS A 100 9.67 17.01 12.70
N ILE A 101 8.81 16.74 13.67
CA ILE A 101 9.19 16.00 14.89
C ILE A 101 9.67 14.59 14.51
N ALA A 102 8.94 13.87 13.66
CA ALA A 102 9.33 12.55 13.21
C ALA A 102 10.67 12.56 12.45
N LEU A 103 10.92 13.59 11.65
CA LEU A 103 12.20 13.78 10.95
C LEU A 103 13.37 14.00 11.90
N VAL A 104 13.19 14.86 12.92
CA VAL A 104 14.21 15.08 13.94
C VAL A 104 14.52 13.78 14.70
N VAL A 105 13.49 13.06 15.13
CA VAL A 105 13.64 11.75 15.79
C VAL A 105 14.35 10.75 14.87
N LEU A 106 13.99 10.71 13.59
CA LEU A 106 14.63 9.83 12.61
C LEU A 106 16.11 10.15 12.46
N ILE A 107 16.49 11.44 12.37
CA ILE A 107 17.89 11.86 12.23
C ILE A 107 18.68 11.51 13.49
N LEU A 108 18.12 11.75 14.68
CA LEU A 108 18.76 11.40 15.95
C LEU A 108 18.98 9.90 16.12
N LEU A 109 18.02 9.09 15.63
CA LEU A 109 18.04 7.64 15.73
C LEU A 109 18.56 6.95 14.44
N ALA A 110 19.09 7.72 13.48
CA ALA A 110 19.54 7.18 12.18
C ALA A 110 20.56 6.03 12.33
N LYS A 111 21.63 6.24 13.12
CA LYS A 111 22.67 5.24 13.34
C LYS A 111 22.15 3.93 13.95
N PRO A 112 21.44 3.95 15.10
CA PRO A 112 20.87 2.71 15.65
C PRO A 112 19.86 2.05 14.72
N ILE A 113 19.04 2.80 14.01
CA ILE A 113 18.05 2.24 13.07
C ILE A 113 18.73 1.55 11.90
N ILE A 114 19.72 2.22 11.25
CA ILE A 114 20.49 1.63 10.13
C ILE A 114 21.28 0.40 10.63
N GLY A 115 21.83 0.45 11.84
CA GLY A 115 22.54 -0.65 12.46
C GLY A 115 21.71 -1.93 12.62
N LEU A 116 20.38 -1.83 12.74
CA LEU A 116 19.49 -3.00 12.78
C LEU A 116 19.56 -3.84 11.51
N PHE A 117 19.81 -3.20 10.35
CA PHE A 117 19.84 -3.86 9.04
C PHE A 117 21.17 -4.56 8.74
N LYS A 118 22.22 -4.38 9.55
CA LYS A 118 23.57 -4.98 9.38
C LYS A 118 24.12 -4.80 7.96
N LEU A 119 24.05 -3.58 7.44
CA LEU A 119 24.63 -3.23 6.15
C LEU A 119 26.16 -3.27 6.20
N GLY A 120 26.83 -3.55 5.07
CA GLY A 120 28.27 -3.37 4.95
C GLY A 120 28.68 -1.90 5.13
N PRO A 121 29.96 -1.61 5.49
CA PRO A 121 30.41 -0.26 5.84
C PRO A 121 30.13 0.79 4.77
N GLU A 122 30.33 0.46 3.49
CA GLU A 122 30.00 1.33 2.36
C GLU A 122 28.51 1.67 2.27
N ASN A 123 27.66 0.67 2.49
CA ASN A 123 26.21 0.81 2.44
C ASN A 123 25.64 1.56 3.66
N VAL A 124 26.32 1.46 4.82
CA VAL A 124 25.98 2.27 6.01
C VAL A 124 26.21 3.73 5.71
N ALA A 125 27.40 4.11 5.20
CA ALA A 125 27.71 5.49 4.85
C ALA A 125 26.73 6.04 3.80
N LEU A 126 26.39 5.23 2.80
CA LEU A 126 25.40 5.58 1.78
C LEU A 126 23.99 5.80 2.41
N ALA A 127 23.57 4.91 3.28
CA ALA A 127 22.28 5.01 3.96
C ALA A 127 22.21 6.23 4.88
N GLU A 128 23.24 6.47 5.70
CA GLU A 128 23.32 7.64 6.57
C GLU A 128 23.27 8.96 5.78
N HIS A 129 23.93 8.99 4.61
CA HIS A 129 23.92 10.19 3.74
C HIS A 129 22.54 10.47 3.15
N PHE A 130 21.81 9.45 2.66
CA PHE A 130 20.53 9.64 1.97
C PHE A 130 19.31 9.72 2.90
N LEU A 131 19.38 9.15 4.10
CA LEU A 131 18.25 9.08 5.03
C LEU A 131 17.62 10.44 5.35
N PRO A 132 18.37 11.53 5.63
CA PRO A 132 17.80 12.83 5.90
C PRO A 132 17.01 13.40 4.70
N TYR A 133 17.55 13.29 3.49
CA TYR A 133 16.88 13.77 2.27
C TYR A 133 15.58 13.02 1.99
N MET A 134 15.61 11.70 2.13
CA MET A 134 14.40 10.88 1.99
C MET A 134 13.39 11.17 3.12
N GLY A 135 13.86 11.44 4.34
CA GLY A 135 13.02 11.89 5.45
C GLY A 135 12.30 13.19 5.13
N ILE A 136 13.00 14.20 4.60
CA ILE A 136 12.41 15.47 4.14
C ILE A 136 11.34 15.21 3.07
N LEU A 137 11.64 14.37 2.09
CA LEU A 137 10.67 14.00 1.05
C LEU A 137 9.45 13.28 1.63
N THR A 138 9.62 12.50 2.69
CA THR A 138 8.51 11.82 3.37
C THR A 138 7.61 12.81 4.10
N VAL A 139 8.17 13.81 4.79
CA VAL A 139 7.40 14.91 5.38
C VAL A 139 6.62 15.66 4.29
N TYR A 140 7.26 15.95 3.18
CA TYR A 140 6.59 16.58 2.03
C TYR A 140 5.48 15.72 1.45
N ALA A 141 5.67 14.40 1.39
CA ALA A 141 4.64 13.45 0.96
C ALA A 141 3.40 13.47 1.87
N PHE A 142 3.53 13.70 3.19
CA PHE A 142 2.40 13.87 4.10
C PHE A 142 1.53 15.06 3.70
N LEU A 143 2.14 16.20 3.37
CA LEU A 143 1.41 17.40 2.94
C LEU A 143 0.67 17.14 1.62
N ILE A 144 1.32 16.48 0.67
CA ILE A 144 0.74 16.09 -0.62
C ILE A 144 -0.45 15.13 -0.43
N GLN A 145 -0.35 14.21 0.52
CA GLN A 145 -1.43 13.27 0.84
C GLN A 145 -2.72 14.02 1.25
N ILE A 146 -2.61 15.13 2.00
CA ILE A 146 -3.77 15.95 2.36
C ILE A 146 -4.39 16.58 1.11
N LEU A 147 -3.59 17.09 0.18
CA LEU A 147 -4.10 17.67 -1.06
C LEU A 147 -4.81 16.62 -1.94
N THR A 148 -4.23 15.41 -2.03
CA THR A 148 -4.84 14.28 -2.75
C THR A 148 -6.14 13.83 -2.09
N ALA A 149 -6.17 13.75 -0.76
CA ALA A 149 -7.37 13.42 0.02
C ALA A 149 -8.45 14.50 -0.13
N THR A 150 -8.07 15.77 -0.16
CA THR A 150 -8.99 16.89 -0.43
C THR A 150 -9.65 16.76 -1.79
N LEU A 151 -8.89 16.47 -2.84
CA LEU A 151 -9.42 16.28 -4.19
C LEU A 151 -10.38 15.07 -4.24
N SER A 152 -10.05 14.01 -3.53
CA SER A 152 -10.92 12.83 -3.38
C SER A 152 -12.21 13.16 -2.62
N GLY A 153 -12.13 13.97 -1.55
CA GLY A 153 -13.29 14.45 -0.79
C GLY A 153 -14.22 15.37 -1.60
N LEU A 154 -13.67 16.13 -2.54
CA LEU A 154 -14.42 16.93 -3.51
C LEU A 154 -15.08 16.06 -4.62
N GLY A 155 -15.00 14.73 -4.52
CA GLY A 155 -15.62 13.79 -5.45
C GLY A 155 -14.82 13.55 -6.75
N ARG A 156 -13.60 14.10 -6.86
CA ARG A 156 -12.78 14.05 -8.08
C ARG A 156 -11.60 13.07 -7.94
N MET A 157 -11.91 11.84 -7.48
CA MET A 157 -10.93 10.75 -7.43
C MET A 157 -10.36 10.41 -8.80
N ASP A 158 -11.16 10.60 -9.87
CA ASP A 158 -10.72 10.44 -11.26
C ASP A 158 -9.51 11.33 -11.57
N GLN A 159 -9.59 12.61 -11.24
CA GLN A 159 -8.51 13.56 -11.46
C GLN A 159 -7.28 13.24 -10.60
N ALA A 160 -7.47 12.84 -9.34
CA ALA A 160 -6.39 12.41 -8.47
C ALA A 160 -5.65 11.19 -9.07
N ASN A 161 -6.40 10.18 -9.52
CA ASN A 161 -5.87 8.96 -10.09
C ASN A 161 -5.06 9.19 -11.38
N TYR A 162 -5.63 9.93 -12.35
CA TYR A 162 -4.94 10.22 -13.62
C TYR A 162 -3.69 11.09 -13.40
N ARG A 163 -3.78 12.09 -12.53
CA ARG A 163 -2.64 12.92 -12.14
C ARG A 163 -1.52 12.09 -11.54
N ASP A 164 -1.83 11.24 -10.53
CA ASP A 164 -0.83 10.42 -9.86
C ASP A 164 -0.12 9.47 -10.83
N SER A 165 -0.86 8.89 -11.78
CA SER A 165 -0.30 8.04 -12.82
C SER A 165 0.62 8.80 -13.76
N ALA A 166 0.19 9.99 -14.21
CA ALA A 166 0.99 10.84 -15.10
C ALA A 166 2.28 11.34 -14.42
N CYS A 167 2.17 11.85 -13.17
CA CYS A 167 3.32 12.31 -12.42
C CYS A 167 4.32 11.18 -12.15
N ARG A 168 3.85 9.98 -11.86
CA ARG A 168 4.69 8.80 -11.64
C ARG A 168 5.41 8.36 -12.93
N ALA A 169 4.74 8.39 -14.08
CA ALA A 169 5.36 8.08 -15.36
C ALA A 169 6.44 9.12 -15.74
N ILE A 170 6.17 10.41 -15.54
CA ILE A 170 7.15 11.50 -15.78
C ILE A 170 8.36 11.33 -14.84
N SER A 171 8.11 11.08 -13.56
CA SER A 171 9.15 10.85 -12.56
C SER A 171 10.06 9.66 -12.92
N LEU A 172 9.47 8.55 -13.40
CA LEU A 172 10.24 7.40 -13.89
C LEU A 172 11.10 7.80 -15.09
N GLY A 173 10.56 8.58 -16.03
CA GLY A 173 11.31 9.09 -17.18
C GLY A 173 12.53 9.92 -16.76
N VAL A 174 12.34 10.84 -15.79
CA VAL A 174 13.44 11.65 -15.24
C VAL A 174 14.48 10.77 -14.53
N ALA A 175 14.02 9.84 -13.68
CA ALA A 175 14.93 8.92 -13.01
C ALA A 175 15.73 8.06 -14.01
N ALA A 176 15.09 7.59 -15.09
CA ALA A 176 15.73 6.84 -16.15
C ALA A 176 16.85 7.65 -16.85
N VAL A 177 16.55 8.90 -17.22
CA VAL A 177 17.54 9.78 -17.84
C VAL A 177 18.73 10.00 -16.91
N LEU A 178 18.49 10.30 -15.63
CA LEU A 178 19.57 10.50 -14.66
C LEU A 178 20.38 9.22 -14.39
N LEU A 179 19.74 8.04 -14.43
CA LEU A 179 20.44 6.77 -14.33
C LEU A 179 21.37 6.52 -15.52
N ILE A 180 20.92 6.86 -16.73
CA ILE A 180 21.75 6.78 -17.96
C ILE A 180 22.98 7.69 -17.83
N PHE A 181 22.83 8.89 -17.26
CA PHE A 181 23.95 9.78 -17.00
C PHE A 181 24.84 9.36 -15.80
N GLY A 182 24.56 8.26 -15.14
CA GLY A 182 25.41 7.69 -14.08
C GLY A 182 25.22 8.27 -12.68
N TYR A 183 24.15 9.04 -12.43
CA TYR A 183 23.88 9.63 -11.10
C TYR A 183 23.49 8.58 -10.01
N GLY A 184 23.38 7.31 -10.35
CA GLY A 184 23.17 6.23 -9.37
C GLY A 184 21.90 6.41 -8.53
N ILE A 185 22.00 6.22 -7.22
CA ILE A 185 20.87 6.31 -6.26
C ILE A 185 20.25 7.71 -6.21
N VAL A 186 21.03 8.77 -6.50
CA VAL A 186 20.54 10.16 -6.56
C VAL A 186 19.41 10.30 -7.57
N SER A 187 19.45 9.54 -8.66
CA SER A 187 18.40 9.52 -9.69
C SER A 187 17.02 9.17 -9.12
N LEU A 188 16.95 8.23 -8.18
CA LEU A 188 15.71 7.82 -7.53
C LEU A 188 15.22 8.91 -6.57
N LEU A 189 16.14 9.56 -5.87
CA LEU A 189 15.82 10.67 -4.96
C LEU A 189 15.23 11.87 -5.73
N ILE A 190 15.90 12.29 -6.80
CA ILE A 190 15.45 13.40 -7.67
C ILE A 190 14.12 13.02 -8.35
N GLY A 191 14.01 11.80 -8.88
CA GLY A 191 12.75 11.30 -9.45
C GLY A 191 11.60 11.38 -8.45
N SER A 192 11.82 10.96 -7.20
CA SER A 192 10.82 11.06 -6.14
C SER A 192 10.47 12.51 -5.79
N ALA A 193 11.46 13.40 -5.73
CA ALA A 193 11.26 14.82 -5.48
C ALA A 193 10.41 15.49 -6.58
N ILE A 194 10.71 15.18 -7.83
CA ILE A 194 9.95 15.68 -8.99
C ILE A 194 8.52 15.11 -8.97
N ASN A 195 8.33 13.83 -8.66
CA ASN A 195 7.00 13.24 -8.52
C ASN A 195 6.16 14.03 -7.51
N TYR A 196 6.71 14.27 -6.33
CA TYR A 196 5.99 15.00 -5.28
C TYR A 196 5.74 16.47 -5.66
N LEU A 197 6.70 17.12 -6.28
CA LEU A 197 6.53 18.52 -6.76
C LEU A 197 5.42 18.62 -7.81
N LEU A 198 5.41 17.73 -8.79
CA LEU A 198 4.37 17.68 -9.82
C LEU A 198 2.99 17.40 -9.22
N ILE A 199 2.89 16.44 -8.29
CA ILE A 199 1.63 16.15 -7.59
C ILE A 199 1.17 17.38 -6.80
N HIS A 200 2.08 18.09 -6.12
CA HIS A 200 1.75 19.30 -5.36
C HIS A 200 1.15 20.39 -6.26
N ILE A 201 1.90 20.77 -7.31
CA ILE A 201 1.49 21.83 -8.24
C ILE A 201 0.14 21.50 -8.88
N THR A 202 0.02 20.30 -9.43
CA THR A 202 -1.21 19.84 -10.11
C THR A 202 -2.39 19.71 -9.15
N SER A 203 -2.17 19.29 -7.88
CA SER A 203 -3.22 19.25 -6.87
C SER A 203 -3.80 20.63 -6.59
N ILE A 204 -2.92 21.61 -6.36
CA ILE A 204 -3.35 22.99 -6.09
C ILE A 204 -4.13 23.55 -7.28
N LEU A 205 -3.65 23.34 -8.51
CA LEU A 205 -4.34 23.80 -9.72
C LEU A 205 -5.72 23.17 -9.88
N LEU A 206 -5.85 21.87 -9.61
CA LEU A 206 -7.12 21.16 -9.71
C LEU A 206 -8.09 21.54 -8.60
N ILE A 207 -7.63 21.66 -7.36
CA ILE A 207 -8.47 22.07 -6.22
C ILE A 207 -8.99 23.51 -6.42
N ARG A 208 -8.13 24.43 -6.85
CA ARG A 208 -8.52 25.83 -7.10
C ARG A 208 -9.60 26.00 -8.17
N LYS A 209 -9.72 25.06 -9.12
CA LYS A 209 -10.79 25.06 -10.11
C LYS A 209 -12.16 24.70 -9.52
N ILE A 210 -12.20 24.08 -8.34
CA ILE A 210 -13.43 23.58 -7.71
C ILE A 210 -13.81 24.44 -6.51
N VAL A 211 -12.80 24.80 -5.69
CA VAL A 211 -12.98 25.55 -4.44
C VAL A 211 -11.84 26.54 -4.26
N SER A 212 -12.17 27.77 -3.86
CA SER A 212 -11.17 28.81 -3.55
C SER A 212 -10.51 28.51 -2.19
N LEU A 213 -9.40 27.78 -2.19
CA LEU A 213 -8.63 27.48 -0.98
C LEU A 213 -7.38 28.37 -0.86
N HIS A 214 -7.18 28.94 0.32
CA HIS A 214 -5.98 29.71 0.68
C HIS A 214 -5.08 28.85 1.59
N ILE A 215 -4.36 27.90 1.00
CA ILE A 215 -3.60 26.84 1.70
C ILE A 215 -2.53 27.43 2.65
N LEU A 216 -1.98 28.59 2.33
CA LEU A 216 -0.93 29.26 3.12
C LEU A 216 -1.48 30.08 4.31
N LYS A 217 -2.80 30.30 4.38
CA LYS A 217 -3.39 30.99 5.52
C LYS A 217 -3.32 30.09 6.74
N PHE A 218 -2.57 30.52 7.77
CA PHE A 218 -2.55 29.79 9.04
C PHE A 218 -3.94 29.84 9.68
N ASN A 219 -4.59 28.71 9.78
CA ASN A 219 -5.85 28.54 10.48
C ASN A 219 -5.85 27.14 11.08
N TRP A 220 -5.44 27.04 12.34
CA TRP A 220 -5.44 25.78 13.07
C TRP A 220 -6.53 25.79 14.12
N ASP A 221 -7.40 24.78 14.11
CA ASP A 221 -8.59 24.68 14.94
C ASP A 221 -8.54 23.39 15.74
N ILE A 222 -8.60 23.52 17.07
CA ILE A 222 -8.50 22.40 18.02
C ILE A 222 -9.67 21.42 17.93
N GLU A 223 -10.90 21.90 17.66
CA GLU A 223 -12.05 21.01 17.56
C GLU A 223 -12.00 20.18 16.28
N ARG A 224 -11.56 20.80 15.18
CA ARG A 224 -11.34 20.11 13.92
C ARG A 224 -10.18 19.13 14.00
N PHE A 225 -9.09 19.52 14.69
CA PHE A 225 -7.98 18.61 15.01
C PHE A 225 -8.48 17.37 15.77
N LYS A 226 -9.28 17.54 16.84
CA LYS A 226 -9.84 16.41 17.59
C LYS A 226 -10.67 15.48 16.72
N LYS A 227 -11.52 16.03 15.82
CA LYS A 227 -12.31 15.23 14.88
C LYS A 227 -11.44 14.48 13.87
N LEU A 228 -10.41 15.14 13.34
CA LEU A 228 -9.45 14.53 12.41
C LEU A 228 -8.70 13.35 13.07
N VAL A 229 -8.14 13.57 14.25
CA VAL A 229 -7.37 12.54 14.99
C VAL A 229 -8.26 11.40 15.46
N SER A 230 -9.47 11.69 15.95
CA SER A 230 -10.40 10.66 16.38
C SER A 230 -10.78 9.70 15.24
N PHE A 231 -11.13 10.23 14.08
CA PHE A 231 -11.47 9.40 12.93
C PHE A 231 -10.23 8.76 12.28
N GLY A 232 -9.18 9.55 12.05
CA GLY A 232 -7.94 9.09 11.45
C GLY A 232 -7.22 8.05 12.30
N GLY A 233 -7.15 8.26 13.62
CA GLY A 233 -6.53 7.34 14.56
C GLY A 233 -7.22 5.98 14.60
N ALA A 234 -8.55 5.94 14.53
CA ALA A 234 -9.28 4.67 14.43
C ALA A 234 -8.95 3.89 13.15
N VAL A 235 -8.82 4.60 12.02
CA VAL A 235 -8.41 4.00 10.73
C VAL A 235 -6.96 3.52 10.78
N LEU A 236 -6.07 4.33 11.33
CA LEU A 236 -4.65 4.00 11.46
C LEU A 236 -4.43 2.79 12.37
N GLY A 237 -5.11 2.74 13.53
CA GLY A 237 -5.01 1.62 14.47
C GLY A 237 -5.28 0.27 13.82
N GLY A 238 -6.27 0.22 12.91
CA GLY A 238 -6.56 -1.00 12.13
C GLY A 238 -5.49 -1.36 11.09
N SER A 239 -4.65 -0.42 10.68
CA SER A 239 -3.68 -0.60 9.58
C SER A 239 -2.23 -0.82 10.04
N ILE A 240 -1.90 -0.51 11.30
CA ILE A 240 -0.51 -0.54 11.81
C ILE A 240 0.15 -1.91 11.57
N ILE A 241 -0.52 -3.00 11.90
CA ILE A 241 0.04 -4.35 11.78
C ILE A 241 0.31 -4.70 10.32
N SER A 242 -0.62 -4.34 9.43
CA SER A 242 -0.43 -4.54 7.99
C SER A 242 0.74 -3.72 7.44
N MET A 243 0.95 -2.50 7.95
CA MET A 243 2.05 -1.64 7.55
C MET A 243 3.42 -2.19 7.97
N LEU A 244 3.51 -2.87 9.11
CA LEU A 244 4.75 -3.44 9.64
C LEU A 244 5.14 -4.78 9.01
N PHE A 245 4.23 -5.45 8.30
CA PHE A 245 4.46 -6.78 7.75
C PHE A 245 5.64 -6.84 6.77
N SER A 246 5.66 -6.00 5.75
CA SER A 246 6.77 -5.96 4.77
C SER A 246 8.07 -5.41 5.36
N PRO A 247 8.07 -4.30 6.13
CA PRO A 247 9.25 -3.82 6.85
C PRO A 247 9.94 -4.87 7.71
N PHE A 248 9.18 -5.65 8.47
CA PHE A 248 9.73 -6.72 9.30
C PHE A 248 10.47 -7.76 8.46
N ASN A 249 9.88 -8.23 7.38
CA ASN A 249 10.50 -9.23 6.50
C ASN A 249 11.78 -8.69 5.83
N LYS A 250 11.77 -7.43 5.39
CA LYS A 250 12.96 -6.77 4.81
C LYS A 250 14.08 -6.60 5.84
N LEU A 251 13.73 -6.26 7.08
CA LEU A 251 14.69 -6.19 8.18
C LEU A 251 15.36 -7.56 8.43
N MET A 252 14.57 -8.62 8.51
CA MET A 252 15.08 -9.97 8.72
C MET A 252 15.98 -10.42 7.56
N LEU A 253 15.57 -10.16 6.31
CA LEU A 253 16.38 -10.48 5.14
C LEU A 253 17.68 -9.68 5.09
N SER A 254 17.66 -8.37 5.36
CA SER A 254 18.88 -7.57 5.41
C SER A 254 19.87 -8.11 6.43
N ARG A 255 19.35 -8.43 7.63
CA ARG A 255 20.17 -8.84 8.77
C ARG A 255 20.81 -10.22 8.63
N TYR A 256 20.10 -11.18 8.03
CA TYR A 256 20.50 -12.59 8.00
C TYR A 256 20.87 -13.12 6.61
N ALA A 257 20.39 -12.50 5.53
CA ALA A 257 20.61 -12.95 4.15
C ALA A 257 21.32 -11.90 3.27
N GLY A 258 21.54 -10.70 3.82
CA GLY A 258 22.18 -9.59 3.13
C GLY A 258 21.22 -8.68 2.35
N VAL A 259 21.65 -7.43 2.20
CA VAL A 259 20.82 -6.34 1.61
C VAL A 259 20.41 -6.62 0.16
N ALA A 260 21.22 -7.32 -0.62
CA ALA A 260 20.93 -7.69 -2.00
C ALA A 260 19.71 -8.63 -2.16
N THR A 261 19.28 -9.30 -1.09
CA THR A 261 18.09 -10.16 -1.12
C THR A 261 16.77 -9.37 -1.03
N ILE A 262 16.81 -8.12 -0.57
CA ILE A 262 15.62 -7.28 -0.41
C ILE A 262 14.92 -7.02 -1.75
N PRO A 263 15.61 -6.60 -2.84
CA PRO A 263 14.97 -6.45 -4.14
C PRO A 263 14.36 -7.75 -4.68
N ILE A 264 15.01 -8.90 -4.43
CA ILE A 264 14.47 -10.20 -4.86
C ILE A 264 13.15 -10.50 -4.14
N TYR A 265 13.10 -10.28 -2.83
CA TYR A 265 11.87 -10.40 -2.03
C TYR A 265 10.80 -9.41 -2.51
N GLU A 266 11.17 -8.15 -2.72
CA GLU A 266 10.22 -7.09 -3.13
C GLU A 266 9.60 -7.39 -4.49
N ILE A 267 10.39 -7.80 -5.47
CA ILE A 267 9.90 -8.18 -6.81
C ILE A 267 8.95 -9.38 -6.70
N ALA A 268 9.32 -10.40 -5.93
CA ALA A 268 8.49 -11.60 -5.75
C ALA A 268 7.18 -11.27 -5.02
N TYR A 269 7.25 -10.52 -3.93
CA TYR A 269 6.10 -10.13 -3.12
C TYR A 269 5.17 -9.17 -3.87
N THR A 270 5.70 -8.04 -4.34
CA THR A 270 4.91 -7.01 -5.03
C THR A 270 4.34 -7.53 -6.34
N GLY A 271 5.12 -8.29 -7.12
CA GLY A 271 4.65 -8.92 -8.34
C GLY A 271 3.47 -9.87 -8.10
N SER A 272 3.56 -10.74 -7.09
CA SER A 272 2.46 -11.65 -6.75
C SER A 272 1.24 -10.92 -6.20
N MET A 273 1.43 -9.84 -5.44
CA MET A 273 0.35 -8.99 -4.93
C MET A 273 -0.38 -8.21 -6.04
N GLN A 274 0.33 -7.79 -7.10
CA GLN A 274 -0.32 -7.16 -8.25
C GLN A 274 -1.27 -8.12 -8.97
N VAL A 275 -0.87 -9.38 -9.15
CA VAL A 275 -1.74 -10.41 -9.74
C VAL A 275 -3.00 -10.62 -8.90
N ARG A 276 -2.85 -10.73 -7.57
CA ARG A 276 -3.97 -10.80 -6.64
C ARG A 276 -4.85 -9.57 -6.72
N GLY A 277 -4.25 -8.38 -6.73
CA GLY A 277 -4.94 -7.09 -6.73
C GLY A 277 -5.86 -6.88 -7.94
N LEU A 278 -5.46 -7.37 -9.12
CA LEU A 278 -6.28 -7.33 -10.34
C LEU A 278 -7.59 -8.12 -10.16
N ILE A 279 -7.52 -9.31 -9.57
CA ILE A 279 -8.70 -10.14 -9.33
C ILE A 279 -9.52 -9.57 -8.17
N GLU A 280 -8.86 -9.16 -7.08
CA GLU A 280 -9.52 -8.60 -5.90
C GLU A 280 -10.33 -7.35 -6.21
N ALA A 281 -9.89 -6.52 -7.15
CA ALA A 281 -10.60 -5.30 -7.55
C ALA A 281 -12.05 -5.56 -7.97
N ALA A 282 -12.31 -6.71 -8.61
CA ALA A 282 -13.66 -7.10 -9.01
C ALA A 282 -14.58 -7.42 -7.81
N PHE A 283 -14.00 -7.82 -6.67
CA PHE A 283 -14.77 -8.21 -5.50
C PHE A 283 -15.03 -7.08 -4.50
N ARG A 284 -14.40 -5.92 -4.65
CA ARG A 284 -14.64 -4.76 -3.78
C ARG A 284 -16.10 -4.29 -3.78
N ALA A 285 -16.81 -4.50 -4.90
CA ALA A 285 -18.23 -4.19 -5.03
C ALA A 285 -19.15 -5.07 -4.16
N LEU A 286 -18.64 -6.18 -3.60
CA LEU A 286 -19.40 -7.04 -2.70
C LEU A 286 -19.76 -6.34 -1.38
N VAL A 287 -18.91 -5.45 -0.87
CA VAL A 287 -19.13 -4.79 0.43
C VAL A 287 -20.46 -4.04 0.46
N PRO A 288 -20.75 -3.07 -0.43
CA PRO A 288 -22.01 -2.35 -0.41
C PRO A 288 -23.22 -3.25 -0.72
N GLU A 289 -23.08 -4.25 -1.60
CA GLU A 289 -24.17 -5.17 -1.91
C GLU A 289 -24.54 -6.05 -0.70
N ILE A 290 -23.53 -6.59 0.00
CA ILE A 290 -23.74 -7.39 1.20
C ILE A 290 -24.26 -6.53 2.35
N SER A 291 -23.78 -5.30 2.52
CA SER A 291 -24.33 -4.37 3.52
C SER A 291 -25.80 -4.09 3.30
N ARG A 292 -26.21 -3.92 2.02
CA ARG A 292 -27.61 -3.69 1.68
C ARG A 292 -28.49 -4.91 1.96
N ILE A 293 -28.02 -6.12 1.65
CA ILE A 293 -28.76 -7.36 1.89
C ILE A 293 -28.80 -7.70 3.39
N GLY A 294 -27.69 -7.40 4.10
CA GLY A 294 -27.54 -7.71 5.53
C GLY A 294 -28.16 -6.68 6.48
N ALA A 295 -28.78 -5.60 5.95
CA ALA A 295 -29.51 -4.63 6.78
C ALA A 295 -30.67 -5.26 7.55
N ASP A 296 -31.38 -6.23 6.91
CA ASP A 296 -32.40 -7.06 7.52
C ASP A 296 -31.97 -8.54 7.42
N ILE A 297 -31.53 -9.10 8.54
CA ILE A 297 -31.01 -10.49 8.59
C ILE A 297 -32.19 -11.48 8.58
N THR A 298 -32.72 -11.75 7.41
CA THR A 298 -33.72 -12.80 7.17
C THR A 298 -33.04 -14.07 6.65
N ILE A 299 -33.74 -15.21 6.69
CA ILE A 299 -33.28 -16.47 6.08
C ILE A 299 -32.97 -16.26 4.60
N GLN A 300 -33.85 -15.53 3.88
CA GLN A 300 -33.67 -15.22 2.47
C GLN A 300 -32.42 -14.35 2.21
N ALA A 301 -32.14 -13.37 3.07
CA ALA A 301 -30.94 -12.54 3.00
C ALA A 301 -29.66 -13.38 3.15
N ARG A 302 -29.66 -14.34 4.08
CA ARG A 302 -28.54 -15.28 4.28
C ARG A 302 -28.32 -16.16 3.07
N ASP A 303 -29.36 -16.74 2.53
CA ASP A 303 -29.27 -17.59 1.33
C ASP A 303 -28.70 -16.81 0.16
N ARG A 304 -29.14 -15.56 -0.03
CA ARG A 304 -28.61 -14.69 -1.08
C ARG A 304 -27.14 -14.35 -0.88
N ILE A 305 -26.71 -14.02 0.34
CA ILE A 305 -25.30 -13.81 0.67
C ILE A 305 -24.48 -15.09 0.42
N SER A 306 -25.01 -16.26 0.81
CA SER A 306 -24.37 -17.55 0.54
C SER A 306 -24.22 -17.85 -0.95
N GLN A 307 -25.23 -17.55 -1.77
CA GLN A 307 -25.14 -17.67 -3.22
C GLN A 307 -24.08 -16.75 -3.83
N ILE A 308 -24.03 -15.47 -3.41
CA ILE A 308 -23.01 -14.51 -3.83
C ILE A 308 -21.62 -15.06 -3.47
N TYR A 309 -21.42 -15.51 -2.25
CA TYR A 309 -20.16 -16.08 -1.80
C TYR A 309 -19.73 -17.29 -2.66
N ARG A 310 -20.64 -18.27 -2.84
CA ARG A 310 -20.34 -19.47 -3.65
C ARG A 310 -20.01 -19.11 -5.10
N ARG A 311 -20.74 -18.16 -5.68
CA ARG A 311 -20.46 -17.67 -7.04
C ARG A 311 -19.10 -17.00 -7.12
N SER A 312 -18.75 -16.17 -6.14
CA SER A 312 -17.43 -15.51 -6.06
C SER A 312 -16.32 -16.53 -5.92
N MET A 313 -16.47 -17.53 -5.06
CA MET A 313 -15.50 -18.62 -4.92
C MET A 313 -15.30 -19.41 -6.22
N ARG A 314 -16.40 -19.76 -6.91
CA ARG A 314 -16.30 -20.43 -8.22
C ARG A 314 -15.53 -19.60 -9.25
N LEU A 315 -15.75 -18.29 -9.30
CA LEU A 315 -15.03 -17.39 -10.20
C LEU A 315 -13.53 -17.34 -9.84
N ILE A 316 -13.16 -17.29 -8.56
CA ILE A 316 -11.76 -17.32 -8.14
C ILE A 316 -11.10 -18.66 -8.53
N PHE A 317 -11.77 -19.78 -8.30
CA PHE A 317 -11.24 -21.09 -8.71
C PHE A 317 -11.11 -21.19 -10.23
N LEU A 318 -12.14 -20.76 -10.98
CA LEU A 318 -12.16 -20.87 -12.45
C LEU A 318 -11.12 -19.98 -13.14
N LEU A 319 -10.94 -18.74 -12.65
CA LEU A 319 -10.05 -17.75 -13.28
C LEU A 319 -8.71 -17.66 -12.54
N GLY A 320 -8.71 -17.71 -11.23
CA GLY A 320 -7.51 -17.57 -10.41
C GLY A 320 -6.61 -18.79 -10.51
N THR A 321 -7.16 -20.01 -10.35
CA THR A 321 -6.32 -21.23 -10.36
C THR A 321 -5.50 -21.36 -11.65
N PRO A 322 -6.08 -21.30 -12.86
CA PRO A 322 -5.28 -21.40 -14.09
C PRO A 322 -4.30 -20.24 -14.24
N LEU A 323 -4.69 -19.01 -13.89
CA LEU A 323 -3.79 -17.86 -13.97
C LEU A 323 -2.56 -18.04 -13.05
N PHE A 324 -2.78 -18.38 -11.79
CA PHE A 324 -1.67 -18.58 -10.84
C PHE A 324 -0.81 -19.79 -11.19
N ALA A 325 -1.42 -20.87 -11.68
CA ALA A 325 -0.70 -22.06 -12.16
C ALA A 325 0.19 -21.74 -13.37
N VAL A 326 -0.35 -21.07 -14.37
CA VAL A 326 0.41 -20.66 -15.57
C VAL A 326 1.56 -19.72 -15.18
N LEU A 327 1.31 -18.73 -14.33
CA LEU A 327 2.37 -17.84 -13.84
C LEU A 327 3.44 -18.58 -13.04
N ALA A 328 3.07 -19.55 -12.21
CA ALA A 328 4.02 -20.35 -11.46
C ALA A 328 4.88 -21.26 -12.35
N ILE A 329 4.27 -21.86 -13.39
CA ILE A 329 5.00 -22.70 -14.36
C ILE A 329 5.94 -21.83 -15.19
N LEU A 330 5.44 -20.73 -15.74
CA LEU A 330 6.20 -19.85 -16.62
C LEU A 330 7.11 -18.87 -15.88
N ALA A 331 7.08 -18.82 -14.54
CA ALA A 331 7.88 -17.87 -13.75
C ALA A 331 9.35 -17.77 -14.15
N PRO A 332 10.12 -18.87 -14.35
CA PRO A 332 11.52 -18.77 -14.76
C PRO A 332 11.70 -18.07 -16.11
N VAL A 333 10.85 -18.40 -17.07
CA VAL A 333 10.92 -17.84 -18.42
C VAL A 333 10.51 -16.38 -18.42
N LEU A 334 9.37 -16.06 -17.80
CA LEU A 334 8.86 -14.69 -17.71
C LEU A 334 9.82 -13.75 -16.99
N LEU A 335 10.36 -14.19 -15.83
CA LEU A 335 11.29 -13.39 -15.03
C LEU A 335 12.64 -13.23 -15.74
N LYS A 336 13.12 -14.26 -16.46
CA LYS A 336 14.36 -14.18 -17.25
C LYS A 336 14.19 -13.23 -18.44
N LEU A 337 13.08 -13.30 -19.17
CA LEU A 337 12.78 -12.38 -20.26
C LEU A 337 12.62 -10.94 -19.76
N TRP A 338 12.00 -10.77 -18.57
CA TRP A 338 11.74 -9.45 -18.01
C TRP A 338 12.98 -8.77 -17.45
N LEU A 339 13.86 -9.50 -16.75
CA LEU A 339 15.04 -8.94 -16.07
C LEU A 339 16.33 -9.06 -16.91
N GLY A 340 16.32 -9.86 -17.98
CA GLY A 340 17.50 -10.05 -18.85
C GLY A 340 18.73 -10.49 -18.08
N ASP A 341 19.85 -9.76 -18.24
CA ASP A 341 21.14 -10.04 -17.61
C ASP A 341 21.12 -9.88 -16.08
N ARG A 342 20.10 -9.26 -15.53
CA ARG A 342 19.92 -9.09 -14.06
C ARG A 342 19.07 -10.21 -13.44
N PHE A 343 18.74 -11.23 -14.21
CA PHE A 343 18.03 -12.39 -13.70
C PHE A 343 18.87 -13.16 -12.67
N VAL A 344 18.22 -13.57 -11.56
CA VAL A 344 18.84 -14.35 -10.48
C VAL A 344 18.04 -15.63 -10.29
N GLU A 345 18.70 -16.78 -10.24
CA GLU A 345 18.08 -18.11 -10.16
C GLU A 345 17.23 -18.34 -8.90
N THR A 346 17.47 -17.58 -7.84
CA THR A 346 16.69 -17.66 -6.59
C THR A 346 15.30 -16.99 -6.72
N LEU A 347 15.14 -16.04 -7.65
CA LEU A 347 13.91 -15.24 -7.82
C LEU A 347 12.69 -16.09 -8.23
N PRO A 348 12.77 -17.01 -9.23
CA PRO A 348 11.60 -17.82 -9.60
C PRO A 348 11.07 -18.70 -8.47
N ALA A 349 11.95 -19.23 -7.63
CA ALA A 349 11.55 -20.01 -6.48
C ALA A 349 10.81 -19.15 -5.45
N ALA A 350 11.36 -17.97 -5.11
CA ALA A 350 10.71 -17.03 -4.21
C ALA A 350 9.35 -16.55 -4.78
N PHE A 351 9.28 -16.26 -6.08
CA PHE A 351 8.06 -15.82 -6.74
C PHE A 351 6.98 -16.91 -6.75
N ARG A 352 7.33 -18.18 -7.03
CA ARG A 352 6.40 -19.32 -6.95
C ARG A 352 5.84 -19.49 -5.55
N ILE A 353 6.68 -19.41 -4.52
CA ILE A 353 6.24 -19.49 -3.12
C ILE A 353 5.28 -18.34 -2.81
N MET A 354 5.61 -17.10 -3.23
CA MET A 354 4.74 -15.94 -3.02
C MET A 354 3.42 -16.05 -3.79
N LEU A 355 3.42 -16.57 -5.01
CA LEU A 355 2.19 -16.83 -5.77
C LEU A 355 1.27 -17.80 -5.02
N MET A 356 1.82 -18.85 -4.39
CA MET A 356 1.03 -19.78 -3.59
C MET A 356 0.37 -19.06 -2.39
N GLY A 357 1.13 -18.25 -1.65
CA GLY A 357 0.60 -17.47 -0.53
C GLY A 357 -0.46 -16.47 -0.94
N THR A 358 -0.21 -15.73 -2.02
CA THR A 358 -1.17 -14.75 -2.54
C THR A 358 -2.43 -15.40 -3.11
N PHE A 359 -2.33 -16.59 -3.69
CA PHE A 359 -3.49 -17.39 -4.10
C PHE A 359 -4.32 -17.83 -2.88
N LEU A 360 -3.70 -18.37 -1.82
CA LEU A 360 -4.39 -18.67 -0.57
C LEU A 360 -5.09 -17.44 0.01
N SER A 361 -4.41 -16.29 0.00
CA SER A 361 -4.99 -15.02 0.43
C SER A 361 -6.14 -14.55 -0.49
N LEU A 362 -6.10 -14.84 -1.78
CA LEU A 362 -7.19 -14.55 -2.71
C LEU A 362 -8.45 -15.36 -2.39
N LEU A 363 -8.31 -16.61 -1.94
CA LEU A 363 -9.44 -17.47 -1.55
C LEU A 363 -10.23 -16.90 -0.36
N CYS A 364 -9.60 -16.11 0.51
CA CYS A 364 -10.32 -15.50 1.63
C CYS A 364 -11.05 -14.20 1.27
N VAL A 365 -10.76 -13.58 0.12
CA VAL A 365 -11.30 -12.28 -0.29
C VAL A 365 -12.83 -12.22 -0.25
N PRO A 366 -13.60 -13.20 -0.78
CA PRO A 366 -15.06 -13.16 -0.68
C PRO A 366 -15.57 -13.25 0.76
N ALA A 367 -14.90 -14.05 1.62
CA ALA A 367 -15.25 -14.14 3.03
C ALA A 367 -14.94 -12.84 3.78
N TYR A 368 -13.77 -12.25 3.51
CA TYR A 368 -13.36 -10.98 4.10
C TYR A 368 -14.34 -9.84 3.78
N TYR A 369 -14.70 -9.68 2.51
CA TYR A 369 -15.67 -8.65 2.11
C TYR A 369 -17.09 -8.96 2.58
N THR A 370 -17.44 -10.24 2.78
CA THR A 370 -18.70 -10.63 3.42
C THR A 370 -18.74 -10.16 4.87
N LEU A 371 -17.71 -10.46 5.67
CA LEU A 371 -17.61 -10.03 7.06
C LEU A 371 -17.59 -8.49 7.17
N MET A 372 -16.85 -7.82 6.29
CA MET A 372 -16.79 -6.37 6.24
C MET A 372 -18.15 -5.75 5.91
N GLY A 373 -18.87 -6.29 4.92
CA GLY A 373 -20.21 -5.85 4.55
C GLY A 373 -21.27 -6.08 5.64
N LEU A 374 -21.08 -7.10 6.48
CA LEU A 374 -21.92 -7.38 7.65
C LEU A 374 -21.53 -6.55 8.89
N GLY A 375 -20.59 -5.60 8.75
CA GLY A 375 -20.15 -4.76 9.87
C GLY A 375 -19.22 -5.45 10.87
N ARG A 376 -18.76 -6.68 10.58
CA ARG A 376 -17.86 -7.44 11.45
C ARG A 376 -16.39 -7.03 11.26
N VAL A 377 -16.11 -5.73 11.42
CA VAL A 377 -14.79 -5.14 11.19
C VAL A 377 -13.73 -5.66 12.16
N TYR A 378 -14.14 -6.03 13.39
CA TYR A 378 -13.23 -6.59 14.39
C TYR A 378 -12.59 -7.91 13.93
N GLN A 379 -13.36 -8.80 13.29
CA GLN A 379 -12.83 -10.06 12.75
C GLN A 379 -11.84 -9.79 11.59
N CYS A 380 -12.12 -8.77 10.77
CA CYS A 380 -11.20 -8.33 9.73
C CYS A 380 -9.90 -7.77 10.32
N PHE A 381 -9.97 -6.99 11.39
CA PHE A 381 -8.80 -6.51 12.12
C PHE A 381 -7.99 -7.67 12.72
N LEU A 382 -8.67 -8.59 13.44
CA LEU A 382 -7.99 -9.73 14.06
C LEU A 382 -7.28 -10.61 13.02
N SER A 383 -7.82 -10.71 11.80
CA SER A 383 -7.15 -11.43 10.71
C SER A 383 -5.79 -10.85 10.36
N GLN A 384 -5.63 -9.51 10.40
CA GLN A 384 -4.35 -8.84 10.17
C GLN A 384 -3.37 -9.08 11.34
N VAL A 385 -3.89 -9.10 12.58
CA VAL A 385 -3.09 -9.46 13.76
C VAL A 385 -2.53 -10.88 13.63
N ILE A 386 -3.38 -11.85 13.27
CA ILE A 386 -2.97 -13.23 13.04
C ILE A 386 -1.88 -13.30 11.98
N GLN A 387 -2.04 -12.58 10.87
CA GLN A 387 -1.02 -12.54 9.82
C GLN A 387 0.33 -12.05 10.33
N GLY A 388 0.34 -10.93 11.06
CA GLY A 388 1.57 -10.37 11.63
C GLY A 388 2.23 -11.28 12.65
N VAL A 389 1.45 -11.81 13.60
CA VAL A 389 1.94 -12.68 14.68
C VAL A 389 2.47 -14.01 14.13
N VAL A 390 1.75 -14.65 13.21
CA VAL A 390 2.21 -15.92 12.60
C VAL A 390 3.49 -15.70 11.81
N ASN A 391 3.56 -14.63 10.99
CA ASN A 391 4.77 -14.32 10.24
C ASN A 391 5.97 -14.07 11.15
N ALA A 392 5.83 -13.20 12.15
CA ALA A 392 6.91 -12.87 13.07
C ALA A 392 7.32 -14.08 13.94
N GLY A 393 6.34 -14.85 14.41
CA GLY A 393 6.58 -16.04 15.21
C GLY A 393 7.34 -17.13 14.44
N VAL A 394 6.92 -17.42 13.21
CA VAL A 394 7.60 -18.45 12.39
C VAL A 394 9.00 -18.00 11.98
N VAL A 395 9.18 -16.72 11.61
CA VAL A 395 10.53 -16.17 11.36
C VAL A 395 11.41 -16.28 12.61
N GLY A 396 10.87 -15.93 13.79
CA GLY A 396 11.57 -16.05 15.07
C GLY A 396 11.98 -17.49 15.36
N ILE A 397 11.10 -18.46 15.14
CA ILE A 397 11.39 -19.89 15.30
C ILE A 397 12.54 -20.32 14.35
N ILE A 398 12.48 -19.91 13.07
CA ILE A 398 13.55 -20.24 12.11
C ILE A 398 14.90 -19.67 12.58
N ILE A 399 14.91 -18.44 13.09
CA ILE A 399 16.15 -17.82 13.59
C ILE A 399 16.69 -18.58 14.81
N LEU A 400 15.83 -18.98 15.73
CA LEU A 400 16.22 -19.71 16.95
C LEU A 400 16.85 -21.08 16.64
N PHE A 401 16.29 -21.81 15.66
CA PHE A 401 16.75 -23.16 15.37
C PHE A 401 17.83 -23.24 14.28
N ALA A 402 17.77 -22.36 13.27
CA ALA A 402 18.69 -22.40 12.13
C ALA A 402 19.78 -21.32 12.18
N GLY A 403 19.68 -20.33 13.07
CA GLY A 403 20.64 -19.21 13.18
C GLY A 403 20.72 -18.31 11.94
N ALA A 404 20.04 -18.67 10.86
CA ALA A 404 20.07 -17.98 9.57
C ALA A 404 18.67 -17.95 8.94
N VAL A 405 18.44 -16.99 8.05
CA VAL A 405 17.18 -16.86 7.32
C VAL A 405 17.48 -16.70 5.83
N SER A 406 16.93 -17.58 5.01
CA SER A 406 17.01 -17.45 3.55
C SER A 406 15.76 -16.76 2.97
N ILE A 407 15.88 -16.28 1.74
CA ILE A 407 14.73 -15.67 1.04
C ILE A 407 13.58 -16.66 0.86
N ARG A 408 13.87 -17.95 0.62
CA ARG A 408 12.83 -19.00 0.52
C ARG A 408 12.15 -19.22 1.87
N ALA A 409 12.90 -19.19 2.96
CA ALA A 409 12.35 -19.30 4.30
C ALA A 409 11.36 -18.15 4.60
N VAL A 410 11.77 -16.89 4.38
CA VAL A 410 10.88 -15.72 4.55
C VAL A 410 9.66 -15.80 3.63
N ALA A 411 9.83 -16.19 2.37
CA ALA A 411 8.71 -16.38 1.47
C ALA A 411 7.72 -17.43 2.00
N SER A 412 8.22 -18.54 2.56
CA SER A 412 7.39 -19.59 3.16
C SER A 412 6.67 -19.12 4.42
N THR A 413 7.30 -18.28 5.27
CA THR A 413 6.62 -17.71 6.45
C THR A 413 5.47 -16.79 6.04
N VAL A 414 5.65 -16.01 4.96
CA VAL A 414 4.59 -15.19 4.37
C VAL A 414 3.41 -16.06 3.91
N VAL A 415 3.68 -17.20 3.26
CA VAL A 415 2.64 -18.15 2.84
C VAL A 415 1.87 -18.72 4.03
N LEU A 416 2.58 -19.14 5.07
CA LEU A 416 1.95 -19.65 6.29
C LEU A 416 1.08 -18.61 6.98
N ALA A 417 1.57 -17.37 7.06
CA ALA A 417 0.81 -16.27 7.64
C ALA A 417 -0.46 -15.95 6.82
N MET A 418 -0.35 -15.91 5.50
CA MET A 418 -1.49 -15.72 4.60
C MET A 418 -2.48 -16.90 4.68
N GLY A 419 -1.98 -18.12 4.77
CA GLY A 419 -2.81 -19.32 4.95
C GLY A 419 -3.58 -19.32 6.26
N ALA A 420 -2.92 -19.00 7.38
CA ALA A 420 -3.54 -18.89 8.70
C ALA A 420 -4.64 -17.80 8.72
N THR A 421 -4.34 -16.65 8.14
CA THR A 421 -5.31 -15.56 7.99
C THR A 421 -6.53 -16.00 7.17
N SER A 422 -6.28 -16.64 6.04
CA SER A 422 -7.34 -17.13 5.14
C SER A 422 -8.22 -18.16 5.80
N PHE A 423 -7.61 -19.10 6.52
CA PHE A 423 -8.34 -20.08 7.31
C PHE A 423 -9.23 -19.41 8.36
N TYR A 424 -8.67 -18.48 9.14
CA TYR A 424 -9.42 -17.76 10.17
C TYR A 424 -10.63 -17.00 9.59
N VAL A 425 -10.45 -16.25 8.51
CA VAL A 425 -11.53 -15.47 7.89
C VAL A 425 -12.64 -16.37 7.33
N ILE A 426 -12.26 -17.46 6.66
CA ILE A 426 -13.22 -18.43 6.12
C ILE A 426 -13.98 -19.13 7.27
N TRP A 427 -13.28 -19.46 8.36
CA TRP A 427 -13.88 -20.06 9.55
C TRP A 427 -14.88 -19.10 10.23
N GLN A 428 -14.52 -17.82 10.43
CA GLN A 428 -15.41 -16.81 11.00
C GLN A 428 -16.68 -16.62 10.15
N LYS A 429 -16.54 -16.61 8.83
CA LYS A 429 -17.69 -16.58 7.92
C LYS A 429 -18.56 -17.82 8.08
N TRP A 430 -17.97 -19.01 8.17
CA TRP A 430 -18.69 -20.27 8.37
C TRP A 430 -19.43 -20.29 9.71
N VAL A 431 -18.82 -19.84 10.80
CA VAL A 431 -19.48 -19.68 12.11
C VAL A 431 -20.71 -18.79 11.97
N TRP A 432 -20.59 -17.63 11.30
CA TRP A 432 -21.73 -16.73 11.12
C TRP A 432 -22.91 -17.38 10.39
N PHE A 433 -22.66 -18.24 9.40
CA PHE A 433 -23.73 -18.95 8.71
C PHE A 433 -24.40 -20.06 9.56
N ARG A 434 -23.73 -20.58 10.58
CA ARG A 434 -24.28 -21.62 11.47
C ARG A 434 -24.96 -21.07 12.71
N THR A 435 -24.41 -20.04 13.32
CA THR A 435 -24.85 -19.56 14.64
C THR A 435 -25.90 -18.43 14.57
N GLY A 436 -26.16 -17.91 13.44
CA GLY A 436 -27.16 -16.89 13.19
C GLY A 436 -28.24 -17.43 12.32
#